data_079d674a0abf16cd56e2f5b0edac3953
#
_entry.id   079d674a0abf16cd56e2f5b0edac3953
#
_cell.length_a   1.000
_cell.length_b   1.000
_cell.length_c   1.000
_cell.angle_alpha   90.00
_cell.angle_beta   90.00
_cell.angle_gamma   90.00
#
_symmetry.space_group_name_H-M   'P 1'
#
loop_
_entity.id
_entity.type
_entity.pdbx_description
1 polymer ?
#
loop_
_entity_poly.entity_id
_entity_poly.type
_entity_poly.pdbx_seq_one_letter_code
_entity_poly.pdbx_strand_id
1 'polypeptide(L)'
;MLYSHAPPFLLLQVEISAIRCYNKDIIFGKDSGKGKDMGYILKTAQYVNDFQCIGGKCTMDCCRNWDIIWTDEEIEKLKNSEHSESLDKLIQRSFLKCDGITNSIKLSDDGDCPFHDKEDRLCKIQKELGAEYLSAVCRNYPISGTINNNVITKIRFLSCPAVFDIIANNEKSCDVYIYGKDYEPETILIFKPDTINDIKSNPGLKYRNQLFDFFYGILSDKKRDIHASMIIGTLAAQTLSKLENSSPNRIPEGITALSKQINSPALVKSLSDIEPNYKVKLGAVQCMLDGTAVGDKLSEILSSIRKKNIEGKFSVEIQTYITNLEKFYKICSTKPFMIRNIVRCLYMCELMPFSDNNYNIFDNYAYFCASVALIDFFGAAAAAGSDNPNEIFERFKTAVCLASHLLCHNPDRVKIIIDYLKEINCYSAGHLALIVK
;
A
#
# COMPACT_ATOMS: atom_id res chain seq x y z
N MET A 1 -34.86 -13.92 8.73
CA MET A 1 -34.80 -15.08 7.83
C MET A 1 -34.55 -14.57 6.43
N LEU A 2 -33.38 -14.84 5.89
CA LEU A 2 -32.93 -14.74 4.48
C LEU A 2 -31.46 -14.32 4.48
N TYR A 3 -30.58 -15.30 4.62
CA TYR A 3 -29.19 -15.33 4.08
C TYR A 3 -28.59 -16.70 4.42
N SER A 4 -29.04 -17.70 3.67
CA SER A 4 -28.46 -19.06 3.72
C SER A 4 -28.13 -19.52 2.31
N HIS A 5 -27.23 -18.87 1.60
CA HIS A 5 -26.50 -19.41 0.44
C HIS A 5 -25.34 -18.48 0.12
N ALA A 6 -24.29 -18.57 0.96
CA ALA A 6 -22.95 -18.31 0.43
C ALA A 6 -22.46 -19.64 -0.15
N PRO A 7 -21.93 -19.69 -1.39
CA PRO A 7 -21.31 -20.90 -1.89
C PRO A 7 -20.13 -21.27 -0.96
N PRO A 8 -19.86 -22.57 -0.77
CA PRO A 8 -18.70 -23.01 -0.02
C PRO A 8 -17.47 -22.47 -0.76
N PHE A 9 -16.84 -21.44 -0.24
CA PHE A 9 -15.50 -21.08 -0.65
C PHE A 9 -14.63 -22.31 -0.42
N LEU A 10 -14.22 -22.94 -1.53
CA LEU A 10 -13.09 -23.84 -1.52
C LEU A 10 -12.02 -23.17 -0.70
N LEU A 11 -11.56 -23.86 0.33
CA LEU A 11 -10.24 -23.68 0.90
C LEU A 11 -9.25 -23.93 -0.24
N LEU A 12 -9.03 -22.89 -1.04
CA LEU A 12 -7.82 -22.78 -1.81
C LEU A 12 -6.72 -22.71 -0.75
N GLN A 13 -6.09 -23.85 -0.49
CA GLN A 13 -4.69 -23.87 -0.21
C GLN A 13 -4.09 -23.05 -1.36
N VAL A 14 -3.87 -21.75 -1.12
CA VAL A 14 -3.01 -20.94 -1.94
C VAL A 14 -1.66 -21.63 -1.75
N GLU A 15 -1.36 -22.56 -2.65
CA GLU A 15 0.00 -23.06 -2.79
C GLU A 15 0.88 -21.82 -2.88
N ILE A 16 1.95 -21.81 -2.11
CA ILE A 16 3.03 -20.83 -2.11
C ILE A 16 3.55 -20.51 -3.54
N SER A 17 3.10 -21.25 -4.55
CA SER A 17 3.35 -21.04 -5.97
C SER A 17 2.69 -19.80 -6.60
N ALA A 18 1.66 -19.20 -6.00
CA ALA A 18 0.97 -18.04 -6.59
C ALA A 18 1.69 -16.70 -6.33
N ILE A 19 2.60 -16.63 -5.35
CA ILE A 19 3.45 -15.45 -5.10
C ILE A 19 4.53 -15.28 -6.19
N ARG A 20 4.69 -16.24 -7.08
CA ARG A 20 5.76 -16.33 -8.08
C ARG A 20 5.73 -15.32 -9.23
N CYS A 21 4.73 -14.51 -9.41
CA CYS A 21 4.60 -13.74 -10.67
C CYS A 21 4.78 -12.23 -10.55
N TYR A 22 4.87 -11.64 -9.37
CA TYR A 22 4.92 -10.17 -9.23
C TYR A 22 6.28 -9.54 -9.54
N ASN A 23 7.34 -10.34 -9.57
CA ASN A 23 8.70 -9.84 -9.75
C ASN A 23 9.21 -9.84 -11.20
N LYS A 24 8.41 -10.24 -12.19
CA LYS A 24 8.83 -10.20 -13.60
C LYS A 24 9.01 -8.79 -14.16
N ASP A 25 8.48 -7.77 -13.47
CA ASP A 25 8.46 -6.40 -13.93
C ASP A 25 9.40 -5.45 -13.16
N ILE A 26 10.24 -5.98 -12.27
CA ILE A 26 11.29 -5.17 -11.61
C ILE A 26 12.42 -4.98 -12.63
N ILE A 27 12.45 -3.83 -13.27
CA ILE A 27 13.56 -3.44 -14.13
C ILE A 27 14.64 -2.81 -13.26
N PHE A 28 15.76 -3.52 -13.10
CA PHE A 28 17.00 -2.88 -12.67
C PHE A 28 17.40 -1.90 -13.79
N GLY A 29 17.41 -0.60 -13.50
CA GLY A 29 17.71 0.42 -14.49
C GLY A 29 19.12 0.33 -15.03
N LYS A 30 19.34 -0.56 -16.02
CA LYS A 30 20.39 -0.45 -17.01
C LYS A 30 19.75 -0.30 -18.37
N ASP A 31 19.94 0.89 -18.92
CA ASP A 31 19.81 1.23 -20.36
C ASP A 31 18.61 0.63 -21.13
N SER A 32 17.46 1.25 -21.08
CA SER A 32 16.63 1.35 -22.26
C SER A 32 17.17 2.49 -23.12
N GLY A 33 18.19 2.18 -23.92
CA GLY A 33 18.78 3.14 -24.84
C GLY A 33 17.78 3.61 -25.89
N LYS A 34 17.16 4.77 -25.64
CA LYS A 34 16.60 5.72 -26.61
C LYS A 34 15.96 6.89 -25.84
N GLY A 35 16.67 7.98 -25.69
CA GLY A 35 16.14 9.23 -25.13
C GLY A 35 17.18 10.06 -24.39
N LYS A 36 18.34 10.31 -24.99
CA LYS A 36 19.47 11.03 -24.36
C LYS A 36 19.28 12.52 -24.12
N ASP A 37 18.10 13.12 -24.38
CA ASP A 37 17.97 14.60 -24.35
C ASP A 37 16.87 15.17 -23.46
N MET A 38 16.13 14.36 -22.69
CA MET A 38 15.20 14.91 -21.70
C MET A 38 15.49 14.31 -20.31
N GLY A 39 16.09 15.11 -19.42
CA GLY A 39 16.29 14.73 -18.04
C GLY A 39 14.96 14.39 -17.34
N TYR A 40 15.02 13.55 -16.30
CA TYR A 40 13.84 13.17 -15.53
C TYR A 40 13.46 14.26 -14.52
N ILE A 41 12.16 14.38 -14.28
CA ILE A 41 11.60 15.18 -13.19
C ILE A 41 11.38 14.24 -12.01
N LEU A 42 11.99 14.52 -10.86
CA LEU A 42 11.73 13.79 -9.63
C LEU A 42 10.54 14.39 -8.88
N LYS A 43 9.52 13.56 -8.61
CA LYS A 43 8.40 13.85 -7.71
C LYS A 43 8.54 12.97 -6.47
N THR A 44 8.56 13.57 -5.29
CA THR A 44 8.70 12.83 -4.02
C THR A 44 8.08 13.60 -2.86
N ALA A 45 7.73 12.91 -1.78
CA ALA A 45 7.26 13.54 -0.55
C ALA A 45 8.40 13.75 0.45
N GLN A 46 8.22 14.68 1.39
CA GLN A 46 9.24 15.05 2.37
C GLN A 46 9.73 13.83 3.17
N TYR A 47 8.82 12.94 3.61
CA TYR A 47 9.17 11.76 4.41
C TYR A 47 10.16 10.81 3.72
N VAL A 48 10.21 10.84 2.39
CA VAL A 48 11.16 10.01 1.62
C VAL A 48 12.60 10.46 1.84
N ASN A 49 12.81 11.78 1.97
CA ASN A 49 14.13 12.37 2.21
C ASN A 49 14.50 12.34 3.71
N ASP A 50 13.50 12.44 4.61
CA ASP A 50 13.71 12.45 6.06
C ASP A 50 13.99 11.05 6.64
N PHE A 51 13.85 10.02 5.82
CA PHE A 51 13.96 8.63 6.27
C PHE A 51 15.37 8.25 6.70
N GLN A 52 15.43 7.63 7.88
CA GLN A 52 16.60 6.92 8.39
C GLN A 52 16.18 5.55 8.95
N CYS A 53 16.87 4.50 8.51
CA CYS A 53 16.64 3.16 9.05
C CYS A 53 17.04 3.11 10.54
N ILE A 54 16.19 2.52 11.37
CA ILE A 54 16.41 2.39 12.81
C ILE A 54 17.19 1.12 13.20
N GLY A 55 17.57 0.30 12.21
CA GLY A 55 18.39 -0.89 12.40
C GLY A 55 17.80 -1.89 13.39
N GLY A 56 18.63 -2.45 14.26
CA GLY A 56 18.23 -3.44 15.28
C GLY A 56 17.19 -2.98 16.29
N LYS A 57 16.87 -1.68 16.35
CA LYS A 57 15.75 -1.16 17.15
C LYS A 57 14.38 -1.37 16.50
N CYS A 58 14.37 -1.84 15.25
CA CYS A 58 13.12 -2.05 14.51
C CYS A 58 12.33 -3.21 15.13
N THR A 59 11.03 -2.99 15.41
CA THR A 59 10.14 -4.03 15.95
C THR A 59 9.53 -4.92 14.87
N MET A 60 9.75 -4.57 13.60
CA MET A 60 9.25 -5.30 12.44
C MET A 60 10.40 -5.59 11.49
N ASP A 61 10.65 -6.87 11.24
CA ASP A 61 11.78 -7.29 10.43
C ASP A 61 11.44 -7.22 8.94
N CYS A 62 12.24 -6.46 8.16
CA CYS A 62 12.15 -6.44 6.69
C CYS A 62 12.74 -7.72 6.05
N CYS A 63 13.15 -8.71 6.85
CA CYS A 63 13.74 -9.98 6.44
C CYS A 63 12.77 -11.16 6.62
N ARG A 64 11.44 -10.91 6.54
CA ARG A 64 10.42 -11.93 6.80
C ARG A 64 9.27 -11.90 5.80
N ASN A 65 8.79 -13.09 5.44
CA ASN A 65 7.52 -13.32 4.74
C ASN A 65 7.38 -12.63 3.38
N TRP A 66 8.46 -12.46 2.63
CA TRP A 66 8.38 -11.99 1.25
C TRP A 66 9.55 -12.50 0.40
N ASP A 67 9.34 -12.57 -0.92
CA ASP A 67 10.34 -13.05 -1.86
C ASP A 67 11.43 -12.00 -2.09
N ILE A 68 12.62 -12.30 -1.61
CA ILE A 68 13.81 -11.46 -1.83
C ILE A 68 14.54 -11.98 -3.05
N ILE A 69 14.51 -11.20 -4.11
CA ILE A 69 15.14 -11.56 -5.39
C ILE A 69 16.60 -11.15 -5.40
N TRP A 70 17.41 -12.02 -6.02
CA TRP A 70 18.81 -11.83 -6.29
C TRP A 70 19.12 -12.14 -7.75
N THR A 71 20.00 -11.33 -8.38
CA THR A 71 20.58 -11.67 -9.69
C THR A 71 21.75 -12.63 -9.53
N ASP A 72 22.10 -13.32 -10.62
CA ASP A 72 23.29 -14.21 -10.62
C ASP A 72 24.56 -13.41 -10.31
N GLU A 73 24.69 -12.16 -10.83
CA GLU A 73 25.84 -11.28 -10.57
C GLU A 73 25.94 -10.88 -9.09
N GLU A 74 24.82 -10.58 -8.44
CA GLU A 74 24.80 -10.25 -7.00
C GLU A 74 25.24 -11.46 -6.14
N ILE A 75 24.79 -12.66 -6.50
CA ILE A 75 25.17 -13.89 -5.81
C ILE A 75 26.65 -14.20 -6.03
N GLU A 76 27.16 -14.06 -7.27
CA GLU A 76 28.58 -14.27 -7.56
C GLU A 76 29.47 -13.26 -6.84
N LYS A 77 29.07 -11.99 -6.80
CA LYS A 77 29.75 -10.96 -6.01
C LYS A 77 29.83 -11.34 -4.54
N LEU A 78 28.71 -11.86 -3.98
CA LEU A 78 28.65 -12.31 -2.59
C LEU A 78 29.57 -13.52 -2.34
N LYS A 79 29.56 -14.54 -3.22
CA LYS A 79 30.41 -15.74 -3.11
C LYS A 79 31.90 -15.45 -3.22
N ASN A 80 32.28 -14.45 -4.00
CA ASN A 80 33.67 -14.06 -4.22
C ASN A 80 34.22 -13.06 -3.19
N SER A 81 33.41 -12.67 -2.19
CA SER A 81 33.87 -11.79 -1.11
C SER A 81 34.63 -12.56 -0.01
N GLU A 82 35.46 -11.86 0.75
CA GLU A 82 36.07 -12.41 1.96
C GLU A 82 35.06 -12.37 3.11
N HIS A 83 34.66 -13.53 3.61
CA HIS A 83 33.65 -13.64 4.69
C HIS A 83 33.92 -14.88 5.55
N SER A 84 33.22 -14.98 6.68
CA SER A 84 33.33 -16.09 7.62
C SER A 84 32.85 -17.42 7.01
N GLU A 85 33.41 -18.54 7.49
CA GLU A 85 32.93 -19.89 7.12
C GLU A 85 31.47 -20.10 7.45
N SER A 86 30.94 -19.43 8.49
CA SER A 86 29.54 -19.49 8.87
C SER A 86 28.63 -18.81 7.84
N LEU A 87 29.06 -17.68 7.29
CA LEU A 87 28.34 -16.98 6.24
C LEU A 87 28.41 -17.72 4.91
N ASP A 88 29.59 -18.33 4.57
CA ASP A 88 29.76 -19.16 3.37
C ASP A 88 28.73 -20.32 3.34
N LYS A 89 28.63 -21.07 4.44
CA LYS A 89 27.64 -22.16 4.57
C LYS A 89 26.21 -21.69 4.36
N LEU A 90 25.86 -20.46 4.77
CA LEU A 90 24.54 -19.87 4.53
C LEU A 90 24.37 -19.51 3.05
N ILE A 91 25.37 -18.88 2.43
CA ILE A 91 25.34 -18.48 1.02
C ILE A 91 25.09 -19.69 0.12
N GLN A 92 25.82 -20.80 0.35
CA GLN A 92 25.74 -22.01 -0.48
C GLN A 92 24.33 -22.66 -0.49
N ARG A 93 23.55 -22.55 0.59
CA ARG A 93 22.26 -23.25 0.75
C ARG A 93 21.01 -22.39 0.66
N SER A 94 21.17 -21.06 0.58
CA SER A 94 20.04 -20.12 0.80
C SER A 94 19.38 -19.62 -0.48
N PHE A 95 19.94 -19.94 -1.65
CA PHE A 95 19.38 -19.46 -2.92
C PHE A 95 18.63 -20.57 -3.66
N LEU A 96 17.46 -20.23 -4.18
CA LEU A 96 16.63 -21.07 -5.06
C LEU A 96 16.56 -20.41 -6.43
N LYS A 97 16.87 -21.17 -7.48
CA LYS A 97 16.71 -20.69 -8.85
C LYS A 97 15.22 -20.65 -9.22
N CYS A 98 14.77 -19.50 -9.62
CA CYS A 98 13.41 -19.31 -10.09
C CYS A 98 13.37 -19.32 -11.61
N ASP A 99 12.76 -18.88 -12.44
CA ASP A 99 12.54 -18.85 -13.89
C ASP A 99 13.81 -18.82 -14.80
N GLY A 100 14.96 -19.25 -14.32
CA GLY A 100 16.23 -19.32 -15.09
C GLY A 100 17.03 -18.02 -15.16
N ILE A 101 16.48 -16.89 -14.71
CA ILE A 101 17.12 -15.56 -14.75
C ILE A 101 17.34 -14.99 -13.34
N THR A 102 16.42 -15.26 -12.43
CA THR A 102 16.45 -14.74 -11.06
C THR A 102 16.53 -15.86 -10.04
N ASN A 103 17.01 -15.51 -8.86
CA ASN A 103 17.03 -16.38 -7.70
C ASN A 103 16.23 -15.74 -6.58
N SER A 104 15.59 -16.55 -5.74
CA SER A 104 14.97 -16.08 -4.50
C SER A 104 15.69 -16.64 -3.28
N ILE A 105 15.54 -15.98 -2.14
CA ILE A 105 16.01 -16.51 -0.85
C ILE A 105 15.06 -17.63 -0.41
N LYS A 106 15.64 -18.76 0.00
CA LYS A 106 14.91 -19.84 0.67
C LYS A 106 14.64 -19.44 2.12
N LEU A 107 13.42 -18.96 2.38
CA LEU A 107 12.98 -18.65 3.74
C LEU A 107 12.84 -19.93 4.57
N SER A 108 12.94 -19.81 5.90
CA SER A 108 12.59 -20.88 6.83
C SER A 108 11.06 -21.13 6.83
N ASP A 109 10.64 -22.22 7.48
CA ASP A 109 9.21 -22.52 7.65
C ASP A 109 8.45 -21.43 8.41
N ASP A 110 9.15 -20.68 9.27
CA ASP A 110 8.63 -19.50 9.97
C ASP A 110 8.66 -18.22 9.13
N GLY A 111 9.08 -18.29 7.87
CA GLY A 111 9.20 -17.17 6.95
C GLY A 111 10.42 -16.28 7.16
N ASP A 112 11.41 -16.68 7.97
CA ASP A 112 12.62 -15.89 8.24
C ASP A 112 13.65 -16.06 7.13
N CYS A 113 14.31 -14.97 6.77
CA CYS A 113 15.49 -14.98 5.92
C CYS A 113 16.68 -15.68 6.67
N PRO A 114 17.42 -16.60 6.04
CA PRO A 114 18.54 -17.29 6.67
C PRO A 114 19.70 -16.37 7.09
N PHE A 115 19.80 -15.19 6.47
CA PHE A 115 20.79 -14.17 6.82
C PHE A 115 20.34 -13.23 7.96
N HIS A 116 19.09 -13.35 8.45
CA HIS A 116 18.62 -12.58 9.57
C HIS A 116 19.17 -13.13 10.88
N ASP A 117 19.85 -12.28 11.65
CA ASP A 117 20.34 -12.60 13.00
C ASP A 117 19.23 -12.29 14.01
N LYS A 118 18.78 -13.31 14.76
CA LYS A 118 17.68 -13.18 15.72
C LYS A 118 18.06 -12.42 16.99
N GLU A 119 19.37 -12.33 17.31
CA GLU A 119 19.84 -11.69 18.54
C GLU A 119 19.85 -10.17 18.41
N ASP A 120 20.47 -9.63 17.39
CA ASP A 120 20.57 -8.19 17.16
C ASP A 120 19.62 -7.66 16.07
N ARG A 121 18.89 -8.57 15.40
CA ARG A 121 17.89 -8.28 14.36
C ARG A 121 18.49 -7.60 13.11
N LEU A 122 19.74 -7.87 12.83
CA LEU A 122 20.46 -7.33 11.67
C LEU A 122 20.74 -8.42 10.64
N CYS A 123 21.03 -8.00 9.41
CA CYS A 123 21.44 -8.91 8.34
C CYS A 123 22.92 -9.31 8.52
N LYS A 124 23.22 -10.61 8.55
CA LYS A 124 24.60 -11.13 8.65
C LYS A 124 25.49 -10.68 7.48
N ILE A 125 24.93 -10.63 6.26
CA ILE A 125 25.67 -10.09 5.09
C ILE A 125 26.04 -8.63 5.35
N GLN A 126 25.08 -7.81 5.80
CA GLN A 126 25.35 -6.40 6.05
C GLN A 126 26.34 -6.17 7.19
N LYS A 127 26.32 -7.02 8.23
CA LYS A 127 27.25 -6.95 9.37
C LYS A 127 28.68 -7.27 8.97
N GLU A 128 28.90 -8.28 8.14
CA GLU A 128 30.24 -8.75 7.77
C GLU A 128 30.82 -8.02 6.56
N LEU A 129 29.98 -7.72 5.56
CA LEU A 129 30.42 -7.26 4.24
C LEU A 129 29.98 -5.84 3.89
N GLY A 130 28.96 -5.31 4.56
CA GLY A 130 28.41 -4.00 4.24
C GLY A 130 27.17 -4.04 3.34
N ALA A 131 26.54 -2.88 3.18
CA ALA A 131 25.27 -2.75 2.44
C ALA A 131 25.43 -2.99 0.93
N GLU A 132 26.62 -2.78 0.38
CA GLU A 132 26.93 -2.98 -1.05
C GLU A 132 26.90 -4.44 -1.48
N TYR A 133 26.92 -5.39 -0.53
CA TYR A 133 26.76 -6.82 -0.79
C TYR A 133 25.33 -7.33 -0.64
N LEU A 134 24.41 -6.47 -0.25
CA LEU A 134 22.99 -6.81 -0.24
C LEU A 134 22.44 -6.85 -1.66
N SER A 135 21.36 -7.63 -1.89
CA SER A 135 20.59 -7.50 -3.12
C SER A 135 20.05 -6.07 -3.28
N ALA A 136 19.78 -5.68 -4.52
CA ALA A 136 19.18 -4.37 -4.78
C ALA A 136 17.84 -4.20 -4.03
N VAL A 137 17.07 -5.28 -3.88
CA VAL A 137 15.81 -5.30 -3.11
C VAL A 137 16.08 -4.96 -1.64
N CYS A 138 16.98 -5.66 -0.98
CA CYS A 138 17.31 -5.43 0.44
C CYS A 138 17.93 -4.07 0.68
N ARG A 139 18.85 -3.65 -0.20
CA ARG A 139 19.57 -2.37 -0.08
C ARG A 139 18.64 -1.17 -0.20
N ASN A 140 17.62 -1.27 -1.06
CA ASN A 140 16.72 -0.16 -1.34
C ASN A 140 15.46 -0.15 -0.47
N TYR A 141 15.07 -1.28 0.17
CA TYR A 141 13.87 -1.27 1.02
C TYR A 141 13.98 -0.19 2.14
N PRO A 142 12.95 0.57 2.39
CA PRO A 142 11.61 0.53 1.82
C PRO A 142 11.38 1.48 0.61
N ILE A 143 12.42 1.86 -0.12
CA ILE A 143 12.31 2.72 -1.31
C ILE A 143 11.67 1.95 -2.45
N SER A 144 10.81 2.64 -3.19
CA SER A 144 10.31 2.25 -4.49
C SER A 144 10.02 3.48 -5.34
N GLY A 145 9.66 3.29 -6.59
CA GLY A 145 9.31 4.38 -7.47
C GLY A 145 8.69 3.91 -8.77
N THR A 146 8.15 4.85 -9.54
CA THR A 146 7.65 4.63 -10.89
C THR A 146 8.23 5.65 -11.84
N ILE A 147 8.38 5.24 -13.10
CA ILE A 147 8.63 6.19 -14.18
C ILE A 147 7.38 6.22 -15.05
N ASN A 148 6.80 7.41 -15.23
CA ASN A 148 5.72 7.60 -16.17
C ASN A 148 6.02 8.84 -17.02
N ASN A 149 6.18 8.64 -18.32
CA ASN A 149 6.79 9.60 -19.24
C ASN A 149 8.20 9.98 -18.74
N ASN A 150 8.46 11.25 -18.44
CA ASN A 150 9.73 11.73 -17.87
C ASN A 150 9.63 12.05 -16.37
N VAL A 151 8.57 11.61 -15.68
CA VAL A 151 8.38 11.84 -14.24
C VAL A 151 8.69 10.58 -13.46
N ILE A 152 9.68 10.66 -12.58
CA ILE A 152 9.98 9.65 -11.57
C ILE A 152 9.23 10.01 -10.29
N THR A 153 8.38 9.12 -9.82
CA THR A 153 7.77 9.26 -8.50
C THR A 153 8.50 8.33 -7.53
N LYS A 154 9.23 8.91 -6.57
CA LYS A 154 9.97 8.17 -5.53
C LYS A 154 9.14 8.11 -4.26
N ILE A 155 8.99 6.93 -3.69
CA ILE A 155 8.22 6.66 -2.48
C ILE A 155 9.02 5.80 -1.49
N ARG A 156 8.51 5.70 -0.25
CA ARG A 156 8.90 4.66 0.71
C ARG A 156 7.64 4.00 1.25
N PHE A 157 7.67 2.68 1.31
CA PHE A 157 6.51 1.88 1.70
C PHE A 157 6.11 2.10 3.16
N LEU A 158 4.79 2.21 3.37
CA LEU A 158 4.16 2.32 4.68
C LEU A 158 4.32 1.05 5.53
N SER A 159 4.72 -0.06 4.93
CA SER A 159 5.09 -1.30 5.64
C SER A 159 6.31 -1.14 6.56
N CYS A 160 7.10 -0.07 6.43
CA CYS A 160 8.23 0.22 7.31
C CYS A 160 7.81 1.08 8.52
N PRO A 161 8.01 0.63 9.77
CA PRO A 161 7.63 1.40 10.96
C PRO A 161 8.37 2.73 11.10
N ALA A 162 9.60 2.86 10.60
CA ALA A 162 10.31 4.14 10.60
C ALA A 162 9.64 5.15 9.63
N VAL A 163 9.10 4.68 8.50
CA VAL A 163 8.29 5.52 7.61
C VAL A 163 7.01 5.95 8.32
N PHE A 164 6.31 5.00 8.96
CA PHE A 164 5.10 5.30 9.73
C PHE A 164 5.36 6.38 10.78
N ASP A 165 6.44 6.26 11.56
CA ASP A 165 6.78 7.22 12.62
C ASP A 165 7.03 8.63 12.07
N ILE A 166 7.68 8.76 10.91
CA ILE A 166 7.89 10.05 10.25
C ILE A 166 6.55 10.69 9.85
N ILE A 167 5.68 9.93 9.17
CA ILE A 167 4.42 10.47 8.68
C ILE A 167 3.40 10.75 9.79
N ALA A 168 3.45 9.98 10.88
CA ALA A 168 2.58 10.16 12.04
C ALA A 168 3.00 11.31 12.95
N ASN A 169 4.25 11.78 12.89
CA ASN A 169 4.78 12.79 13.80
C ASN A 169 5.15 14.13 13.13
N ASN A 170 5.11 14.21 11.80
CA ASN A 170 5.42 15.44 11.06
C ASN A 170 4.29 15.80 10.11
N GLU A 171 3.61 16.92 10.37
CA GLU A 171 2.47 17.39 9.57
C GLU A 171 2.80 17.56 8.09
N LYS A 172 4.03 18.00 7.77
CA LYS A 172 4.47 18.26 6.40
C LYS A 172 5.10 17.05 5.70
N SER A 173 5.22 15.93 6.38
CA SER A 173 5.93 14.74 5.89
C SER A 173 5.45 14.26 4.52
N CYS A 174 4.15 14.35 4.26
CA CYS A 174 3.55 13.96 2.99
C CYS A 174 3.40 15.11 1.97
N ASP A 175 3.97 16.29 2.22
CA ASP A 175 3.99 17.35 1.20
C ASP A 175 4.90 16.93 0.05
N VAL A 176 4.38 17.04 -1.18
CA VAL A 176 5.08 16.61 -2.39
C VAL A 176 5.90 17.76 -2.98
N TYR A 177 7.13 17.46 -3.30
CA TYR A 177 8.07 18.36 -3.95
C TYR A 177 8.44 17.84 -5.33
N ILE A 178 8.64 18.76 -6.28
CA ILE A 178 9.12 18.47 -7.63
C ILE A 178 10.53 19.04 -7.72
N TYR A 179 11.50 18.15 -7.96
CA TYR A 179 12.88 18.53 -8.19
C TYR A 179 13.16 18.57 -9.71
N GLY A 180 14.02 19.49 -10.13
CA GLY A 180 14.30 19.92 -11.50
C GLY A 180 14.46 18.83 -12.58
N LYS A 181 14.74 19.30 -13.81
CA LYS A 181 14.61 18.52 -15.05
C LYS A 181 15.77 17.55 -15.34
N ASP A 182 16.81 17.50 -14.51
CA ASP A 182 18.04 16.75 -14.79
C ASP A 182 18.35 15.73 -13.68
N TYR A 183 17.30 15.10 -13.13
CA TYR A 183 17.48 14.05 -12.15
C TYR A 183 17.94 12.77 -12.85
N GLU A 184 19.11 12.27 -12.47
CA GLU A 184 19.56 10.92 -12.83
C GLU A 184 19.06 9.94 -11.79
N PRO A 185 18.30 8.91 -12.18
CA PRO A 185 17.80 7.92 -11.22
C PRO A 185 18.98 7.15 -10.63
N GLU A 186 19.19 7.27 -9.32
CA GLU A 186 19.93 6.26 -8.57
C GLU A 186 19.33 4.88 -8.86
N THR A 187 20.06 3.79 -8.58
CA THR A 187 19.54 2.43 -8.73
C THR A 187 18.34 2.23 -7.78
N ILE A 188 17.15 2.62 -8.23
CA ILE A 188 15.88 2.46 -7.53
C ILE A 188 15.19 1.25 -8.13
N LEU A 189 14.48 0.47 -7.30
CA LEU A 189 13.49 -0.48 -7.79
C LEU A 189 12.37 0.31 -8.46
N ILE A 190 12.32 0.28 -9.78
CA ILE A 190 11.35 1.02 -10.56
C ILE A 190 10.30 0.03 -11.04
N PHE A 191 9.05 0.33 -10.79
CA PHE A 191 7.95 -0.39 -11.41
C PHE A 191 7.98 -0.13 -12.91
N LYS A 192 7.62 -1.14 -13.68
CA LYS A 192 7.56 -1.07 -15.13
C LYS A 192 6.74 0.13 -15.58
N PRO A 193 7.25 0.96 -16.50
CA PRO A 193 6.46 2.04 -17.07
C PRO A 193 5.26 1.48 -17.84
N ASP A 194 4.17 2.22 -17.90
CA ASP A 194 2.99 1.84 -18.68
C ASP A 194 3.40 1.63 -20.15
N THR A 195 3.07 0.48 -20.69
CA THR A 195 3.35 0.16 -22.09
C THR A 195 2.29 0.77 -23.02
N ILE A 196 2.59 0.82 -24.33
CA ILE A 196 1.60 1.22 -25.34
C ILE A 196 0.35 0.32 -25.30
N ASN A 197 0.53 -0.97 -24.98
CA ASN A 197 -0.59 -1.90 -24.89
C ASN A 197 -1.42 -1.63 -23.61
N ASP A 198 -0.78 -1.32 -22.50
CA ASP A 198 -1.49 -0.92 -21.27
C ASP A 198 -2.35 0.33 -21.52
N ILE A 199 -1.79 1.36 -22.20
CA ILE A 199 -2.52 2.59 -22.53
C ILE A 199 -3.66 2.32 -23.53
N LYS A 200 -3.50 1.36 -24.46
CA LYS A 200 -4.60 0.96 -25.36
C LYS A 200 -5.73 0.26 -24.61
N SER A 201 -5.39 -0.59 -23.65
CA SER A 201 -6.35 -1.33 -22.82
C SER A 201 -7.03 -0.43 -21.78
N ASN A 202 -6.28 0.51 -21.23
CA ASN A 202 -6.76 1.48 -20.25
C ASN A 202 -6.31 2.91 -20.64
N PRO A 203 -7.14 3.64 -21.40
CA PRO A 203 -6.79 4.97 -21.91
C PRO A 203 -6.55 6.03 -20.84
N GLY A 204 -7.05 5.83 -19.62
CA GLY A 204 -6.82 6.71 -18.47
C GLY A 204 -5.35 6.81 -18.09
N LEU A 205 -4.57 5.75 -18.32
CA LEU A 205 -3.14 5.68 -18.04
C LEU A 205 -2.34 6.81 -18.72
N LYS A 206 -2.77 7.27 -19.89
CA LYS A 206 -2.18 8.42 -20.57
C LYS A 206 -2.13 9.67 -19.68
N TYR A 207 -3.06 9.80 -18.75
CA TYR A 207 -3.24 10.95 -17.87
C TYR A 207 -2.85 10.67 -16.42
N ARG A 208 -2.13 9.58 -16.16
CA ARG A 208 -1.76 9.11 -14.81
C ARG A 208 -1.22 10.24 -13.92
N ASN A 209 -0.26 11.02 -14.40
CA ASN A 209 0.36 12.09 -13.61
C ASN A 209 -0.63 13.21 -13.26
N GLN A 210 -1.49 13.60 -14.21
CA GLN A 210 -2.51 14.65 -13.97
C GLN A 210 -3.60 14.15 -13.01
N LEU A 211 -4.02 12.91 -13.15
CA LEU A 211 -4.97 12.25 -12.26
C LEU A 211 -4.39 12.07 -10.86
N PHE A 212 -3.12 11.64 -10.77
CA PHE A 212 -2.42 11.55 -9.50
C PHE A 212 -2.44 12.90 -8.77
N ASP A 213 -2.02 13.98 -9.42
CA ASP A 213 -1.94 15.31 -8.82
C ASP A 213 -3.33 15.83 -8.40
N PHE A 214 -4.35 15.59 -9.21
CA PHE A 214 -5.72 15.99 -8.92
C PHE A 214 -6.26 15.30 -7.65
N PHE A 215 -6.19 13.99 -7.56
CA PHE A 215 -6.68 13.25 -6.38
C PHE A 215 -5.81 13.50 -5.15
N TYR A 216 -4.48 13.58 -5.32
CA TYR A 216 -3.60 13.93 -4.21
C TYR A 216 -3.86 15.33 -3.66
N GLY A 217 -4.22 16.26 -4.53
CA GLY A 217 -4.67 17.60 -4.15
C GLY A 217 -5.94 17.58 -3.29
N ILE A 218 -6.93 16.74 -3.65
CA ILE A 218 -8.15 16.54 -2.85
C ILE A 218 -7.80 16.00 -1.45
N LEU A 219 -6.94 15.00 -1.36
CA LEU A 219 -6.52 14.41 -0.08
C LEU A 219 -5.68 15.36 0.77
N SER A 220 -4.99 16.31 0.14
CA SER A 220 -4.11 17.29 0.79
C SER A 220 -4.84 18.53 1.31
N ASP A 221 -6.10 18.72 0.95
CA ASP A 221 -6.88 19.90 1.37
C ASP A 221 -7.23 19.84 2.87
N LYS A 222 -6.55 20.70 3.65
CA LYS A 222 -6.69 20.78 5.11
C LYS A 222 -7.99 21.46 5.56
N LYS A 223 -8.79 22.04 4.65
CA LYS A 223 -10.06 22.69 4.97
C LYS A 223 -11.18 21.69 5.30
N ARG A 224 -10.96 20.43 5.00
CA ARG A 224 -11.92 19.33 5.19
C ARG A 224 -11.28 18.22 6.01
N ASP A 225 -12.06 17.42 6.69
CA ASP A 225 -11.55 16.15 7.23
C ASP A 225 -11.20 15.18 6.09
N ILE A 226 -10.45 14.13 6.42
CA ILE A 226 -9.95 13.20 5.40
C ILE A 226 -11.09 12.37 4.78
N HIS A 227 -12.12 12.02 5.54
CA HIS A 227 -13.26 11.24 5.05
C HIS A 227 -14.08 12.06 4.05
N ALA A 228 -14.33 13.35 4.33
CA ALA A 228 -14.95 14.26 3.36
C ALA A 228 -14.12 14.38 2.07
N SER A 229 -12.80 14.45 2.17
CA SER A 229 -11.91 14.43 1.01
C SER A 229 -12.04 13.12 0.21
N MET A 230 -12.11 11.97 0.90
CA MET A 230 -12.33 10.66 0.27
C MET A 230 -13.66 10.59 -0.47
N ILE A 231 -14.76 11.09 0.13
CA ILE A 231 -16.10 11.11 -0.52
C ILE A 231 -16.07 11.97 -1.79
N ILE A 232 -15.43 13.14 -1.75
CA ILE A 232 -15.25 13.97 -2.95
C ILE A 232 -14.47 13.20 -4.02
N GLY A 233 -13.42 12.50 -3.62
CA GLY A 233 -12.65 11.65 -4.51
C GLY A 233 -13.47 10.55 -5.16
N THR A 234 -14.43 9.91 -4.44
CA THR A 234 -15.31 8.88 -5.04
C THR A 234 -16.20 9.46 -6.15
N LEU A 235 -16.79 10.65 -5.93
CA LEU A 235 -17.60 11.35 -6.92
C LEU A 235 -16.77 11.73 -8.15
N ALA A 236 -15.57 12.23 -7.91
CA ALA A 236 -14.63 12.59 -8.98
C ALA A 236 -14.21 11.35 -9.78
N ALA A 237 -13.85 10.25 -9.09
CA ALA A 237 -13.44 9.00 -9.71
C ALA A 237 -14.56 8.42 -10.60
N GLN A 238 -15.79 8.41 -10.13
CA GLN A 238 -16.93 7.96 -10.94
C GLN A 238 -17.13 8.82 -12.19
N THR A 239 -16.99 10.14 -12.07
CA THR A 239 -17.14 11.07 -13.19
C THR A 239 -16.02 10.90 -14.21
N LEU A 240 -14.76 10.79 -13.75
CA LEU A 240 -13.60 10.62 -14.62
C LEU A 240 -13.57 9.24 -15.27
N SER A 241 -14.02 8.20 -14.59
CA SER A 241 -14.13 6.86 -15.18
C SER A 241 -15.18 6.80 -16.31
N LYS A 242 -16.27 7.58 -16.23
CA LYS A 242 -17.20 7.71 -17.36
C LYS A 242 -16.54 8.35 -18.58
N LEU A 243 -15.70 9.37 -18.36
CA LEU A 243 -14.92 9.98 -19.45
C LEU A 243 -13.86 9.03 -19.99
N GLU A 244 -13.17 8.28 -19.13
CA GLU A 244 -12.20 7.25 -19.50
C GLU A 244 -12.80 6.26 -20.50
N ASN A 245 -14.02 5.79 -20.23
CA ASN A 245 -14.70 4.81 -21.09
C ASN A 245 -15.34 5.40 -22.35
N SER A 246 -15.76 6.66 -22.36
CA SER A 246 -16.53 7.25 -23.45
C SER A 246 -15.74 8.24 -24.30
N SER A 247 -14.86 9.01 -23.70
CA SER A 247 -14.13 10.13 -24.31
C SER A 247 -12.83 10.42 -23.57
N PRO A 248 -11.85 9.50 -23.55
CA PRO A 248 -10.67 9.59 -22.69
C PRO A 248 -9.86 10.87 -22.92
N ASN A 249 -9.84 11.42 -24.12
CA ASN A 249 -9.14 12.68 -24.41
C ASN A 249 -9.74 13.90 -23.68
N ARG A 250 -10.93 13.78 -23.10
CA ARG A 250 -11.59 14.83 -22.30
C ARG A 250 -11.31 14.73 -20.80
N ILE A 251 -10.49 13.80 -20.37
CA ILE A 251 -10.09 13.69 -18.93
C ILE A 251 -9.48 15.00 -18.40
N PRO A 252 -8.57 15.71 -19.10
CA PRO A 252 -8.06 16.99 -18.62
C PRO A 252 -9.12 18.08 -18.44
N GLU A 253 -10.10 18.14 -19.34
CA GLU A 253 -11.25 19.04 -19.22
C GLU A 253 -12.12 18.66 -18.02
N GLY A 254 -12.34 17.35 -17.81
CA GLY A 254 -13.06 16.81 -16.65
C GLY A 254 -12.38 17.17 -15.33
N ILE A 255 -11.07 17.03 -15.23
CA ILE A 255 -10.27 17.44 -14.08
C ILE A 255 -10.46 18.95 -13.81
N THR A 256 -10.37 19.77 -14.85
CA THR A 256 -10.57 21.23 -14.72
C THR A 256 -11.95 21.61 -14.25
N ALA A 257 -13.00 20.96 -14.77
CA ALA A 257 -14.39 21.19 -14.35
C ALA A 257 -14.62 20.76 -12.89
N LEU A 258 -14.15 19.57 -12.52
CA LEU A 258 -14.26 19.05 -11.15
C LEU A 258 -13.51 19.92 -10.15
N SER A 259 -12.30 20.42 -10.49
CA SER A 259 -11.52 21.32 -9.61
C SER A 259 -12.29 22.57 -9.20
N LYS A 260 -13.20 23.07 -10.05
CA LYS A 260 -14.08 24.20 -9.73
C LYS A 260 -15.27 23.80 -8.84
N GLN A 261 -15.74 22.57 -8.96
CA GLN A 261 -16.95 22.09 -8.26
C GLN A 261 -16.67 21.55 -6.86
N ILE A 262 -15.50 20.92 -6.63
CA ILE A 262 -15.15 20.26 -5.35
C ILE A 262 -15.12 21.21 -4.14
N ASN A 263 -15.07 22.51 -4.37
CA ASN A 263 -15.10 23.55 -3.34
C ASN A 263 -16.45 24.25 -3.23
N SER A 264 -17.49 23.78 -3.92
CA SER A 264 -18.81 24.43 -3.85
C SER A 264 -19.43 24.27 -2.45
N PRO A 265 -20.02 25.35 -1.87
CA PRO A 265 -20.67 25.26 -0.56
C PRO A 265 -21.80 24.22 -0.50
N ALA A 266 -22.51 24.03 -1.60
CA ALA A 266 -23.57 23.04 -1.71
C ALA A 266 -23.05 21.60 -1.55
N LEU A 267 -21.92 21.28 -2.19
CA LEU A 267 -21.30 19.97 -2.05
C LEU A 267 -20.82 19.76 -0.61
N VAL A 268 -20.10 20.74 -0.03
CA VAL A 268 -19.59 20.65 1.34
C VAL A 268 -20.72 20.38 2.34
N LYS A 269 -21.86 21.08 2.18
CA LYS A 269 -23.04 20.87 3.02
C LYS A 269 -23.63 19.46 2.87
N SER A 270 -23.74 18.95 1.64
CA SER A 270 -24.29 17.60 1.41
C SER A 270 -23.44 16.47 1.99
N LEU A 271 -22.13 16.70 2.21
CA LEU A 271 -21.24 15.70 2.82
C LEU A 271 -21.48 15.50 4.31
N SER A 272 -21.99 16.53 5.02
CA SER A 272 -22.31 16.43 6.44
C SER A 272 -23.52 15.52 6.70
N ASP A 273 -24.42 15.41 5.72
CA ASP A 273 -25.68 14.69 5.85
C ASP A 273 -25.55 13.19 5.51
N ILE A 274 -24.34 12.75 5.13
CA ILE A 274 -24.07 11.34 4.85
C ILE A 274 -23.85 10.58 6.16
N GLU A 275 -24.72 9.60 6.43
CA GLU A 275 -24.58 8.68 7.55
C GLU A 275 -23.75 7.44 7.14
N PRO A 276 -22.82 6.94 7.99
CA PRO A 276 -22.02 5.77 7.68
C PRO A 276 -22.86 4.49 7.63
N ASN A 277 -22.52 3.58 6.73
CA ASN A 277 -23.07 2.23 6.72
C ASN A 277 -22.03 1.23 7.23
N TYR A 278 -21.98 1.03 8.52
CA TYR A 278 -21.01 0.16 9.16
C TYR A 278 -21.09 -1.32 8.70
N LYS A 279 -22.27 -1.81 8.25
CA LYS A 279 -22.35 -3.16 7.70
C LYS A 279 -21.56 -3.29 6.40
N VAL A 280 -21.73 -2.34 5.48
CA VAL A 280 -21.01 -2.31 4.20
C VAL A 280 -19.53 -2.07 4.44
N LYS A 281 -19.18 -1.11 5.33
CA LYS A 281 -17.80 -0.81 5.72
C LYS A 281 -17.07 -2.03 6.27
N LEU A 282 -17.64 -2.68 7.29
CA LEU A 282 -17.05 -3.85 7.92
C LEU A 282 -17.02 -5.07 7.00
N GLY A 283 -18.01 -5.20 6.11
CA GLY A 283 -18.01 -6.25 5.08
C GLY A 283 -16.86 -6.08 4.08
N ALA A 284 -16.59 -4.86 3.61
CA ALA A 284 -15.46 -4.57 2.73
C ALA A 284 -14.11 -4.85 3.43
N VAL A 285 -13.97 -4.43 4.68
CA VAL A 285 -12.79 -4.73 5.52
C VAL A 285 -12.60 -6.24 5.68
N GLN A 286 -13.66 -6.97 6.00
CA GLN A 286 -13.62 -8.42 6.16
C GLN A 286 -13.18 -9.12 4.87
N CYS A 287 -13.72 -8.69 3.73
CA CYS A 287 -13.38 -9.22 2.43
C CYS A 287 -11.88 -9.05 2.11
N MET A 288 -11.28 -7.91 2.47
CA MET A 288 -9.85 -7.68 2.31
C MET A 288 -8.99 -8.58 3.22
N LEU A 289 -9.47 -8.86 4.44
CA LEU A 289 -8.72 -9.64 5.42
C LEU A 289 -8.86 -11.17 5.22
N ASP A 290 -10.00 -11.65 4.69
CA ASP A 290 -10.26 -13.08 4.55
C ASP A 290 -9.40 -13.74 3.47
N GLY A 291 -9.00 -13.02 2.45
CA GLY A 291 -8.08 -13.49 1.42
C GLY A 291 -6.59 -13.40 1.78
N THR A 292 -6.27 -13.02 3.03
CA THR A 292 -4.90 -12.68 3.42
C THR A 292 -4.44 -13.59 4.56
N ALA A 293 -3.28 -14.22 4.42
CA ALA A 293 -2.64 -14.96 5.50
C ALA A 293 -2.13 -13.96 6.57
N VAL A 294 -2.94 -13.75 7.59
CA VAL A 294 -2.65 -12.81 8.69
C VAL A 294 -1.70 -13.48 9.67
N GLY A 295 -0.48 -12.93 9.84
CA GLY A 295 0.48 -13.42 10.83
C GLY A 295 0.04 -13.17 12.28
N ASP A 296 0.69 -13.85 13.24
CA ASP A 296 0.29 -13.88 14.66
C ASP A 296 0.11 -12.50 15.28
N LYS A 297 1.04 -11.57 15.08
CA LYS A 297 0.96 -10.22 15.65
C LYS A 297 -0.26 -9.43 15.18
N LEU A 298 -0.58 -9.50 13.89
CA LEU A 298 -1.76 -8.84 13.36
C LEU A 298 -3.04 -9.56 13.83
N SER A 299 -3.03 -10.89 13.84
CA SER A 299 -4.13 -11.71 14.37
C SER A 299 -4.43 -11.38 15.83
N GLU A 300 -3.42 -11.21 16.67
CA GLU A 300 -3.58 -10.77 18.08
C GLU A 300 -4.28 -9.41 18.17
N ILE A 301 -3.85 -8.41 17.41
CA ILE A 301 -4.48 -7.08 17.40
C ILE A 301 -5.95 -7.18 16.97
N LEU A 302 -6.21 -7.94 15.90
CA LEU A 302 -7.56 -8.11 15.37
C LEU A 302 -8.49 -8.89 16.32
N SER A 303 -7.96 -9.81 17.11
CA SER A 303 -8.74 -10.58 18.08
C SER A 303 -9.36 -9.71 19.18
N SER A 304 -8.84 -8.49 19.39
CA SER A 304 -9.40 -7.52 20.34
C SER A 304 -10.81 -7.04 19.94
N ILE A 305 -11.17 -7.11 18.66
CA ILE A 305 -12.46 -6.64 18.14
C ILE A 305 -13.20 -7.68 17.29
N ARG A 306 -12.48 -8.66 16.71
CA ARG A 306 -13.05 -9.74 15.90
C ARG A 306 -13.36 -10.96 16.80
N LYS A 307 -14.56 -11.46 16.68
CA LYS A 307 -14.97 -12.71 17.34
C LYS A 307 -15.15 -13.81 16.28
N LYS A 308 -14.61 -14.99 16.55
CA LYS A 308 -14.81 -16.17 15.70
C LYS A 308 -16.09 -16.86 16.11
N ASN A 309 -17.03 -17.08 15.19
CA ASN A 309 -18.26 -17.83 15.45
C ASN A 309 -18.01 -19.34 15.42
N ILE A 310 -19.06 -20.13 15.69
CA ILE A 310 -19.01 -21.61 15.71
C ILE A 310 -18.62 -22.19 14.34
N GLU A 311 -18.94 -21.49 13.25
CA GLU A 311 -18.58 -21.90 11.88
C GLU A 311 -17.16 -21.47 11.48
N GLY A 312 -16.42 -20.87 12.39
CA GLY A 312 -15.07 -20.40 12.13
C GLY A 312 -14.99 -19.04 11.39
N LYS A 313 -16.14 -18.43 11.08
CA LYS A 313 -16.19 -17.09 10.45
C LYS A 313 -15.97 -15.99 11.48
N PHE A 314 -15.25 -14.96 11.08
CA PHE A 314 -15.07 -13.78 11.91
C PHE A 314 -16.28 -12.85 11.83
N SER A 315 -16.63 -12.24 12.95
CA SER A 315 -17.65 -11.20 13.06
C SER A 315 -17.17 -10.07 13.95
N VAL A 316 -17.71 -8.89 13.70
CA VAL A 316 -17.46 -7.67 14.50
C VAL A 316 -18.80 -7.10 14.93
N GLU A 317 -18.95 -6.85 16.20
CA GLU A 317 -20.14 -6.17 16.71
C GLU A 317 -20.04 -4.68 16.38
N ILE A 318 -21.05 -4.14 15.71
CA ILE A 318 -21.04 -2.76 15.21
C ILE A 318 -20.87 -1.73 16.34
N GLN A 319 -21.58 -1.90 17.44
CA GLN A 319 -21.49 -0.95 18.56
C GLN A 319 -20.10 -0.96 19.22
N THR A 320 -19.50 -2.13 19.38
CA THR A 320 -18.12 -2.28 19.86
C THR A 320 -17.15 -1.59 18.90
N TYR A 321 -17.33 -1.75 17.59
CA TYR A 321 -16.52 -1.07 16.58
C TYR A 321 -16.63 0.47 16.70
N ILE A 322 -17.84 1.02 16.74
CA ILE A 322 -18.09 2.46 16.83
C ILE A 322 -17.44 3.05 18.07
N THR A 323 -17.70 2.45 19.26
CA THR A 323 -17.14 2.94 20.51
C THR A 323 -15.61 2.98 20.52
N ASN A 324 -14.96 1.96 19.96
CA ASN A 324 -13.51 1.92 19.90
C ASN A 324 -12.94 2.82 18.80
N LEU A 325 -13.64 3.02 17.69
CA LEU A 325 -13.27 3.98 16.65
C LEU A 325 -13.31 5.43 17.21
N GLU A 326 -14.35 5.80 17.94
CA GLU A 326 -14.46 7.10 18.60
C GLU A 326 -13.33 7.30 19.61
N LYS A 327 -13.01 6.28 20.43
CA LYS A 327 -11.88 6.28 21.36
C LYS A 327 -10.56 6.52 20.62
N PHE A 328 -10.33 5.83 19.51
CA PHE A 328 -9.16 5.99 18.65
C PHE A 328 -9.04 7.42 18.11
N TYR A 329 -10.12 7.96 17.51
CA TYR A 329 -10.10 9.32 16.95
C TYR A 329 -9.94 10.41 18.03
N LYS A 330 -10.43 10.19 19.24
CA LYS A 330 -10.18 11.07 20.38
C LYS A 330 -8.67 11.14 20.71
N ILE A 331 -7.95 10.02 20.62
CA ILE A 331 -6.49 10.00 20.78
C ILE A 331 -5.81 10.70 19.60
N CYS A 332 -6.26 10.46 18.37
CA CYS A 332 -5.73 11.09 17.17
C CYS A 332 -5.94 12.61 17.15
N SER A 333 -6.90 13.15 17.91
CA SER A 333 -7.16 14.59 17.96
C SER A 333 -5.96 15.43 18.44
N THR A 334 -5.00 14.83 19.13
CA THR A 334 -3.72 15.46 19.50
C THR A 334 -2.78 15.65 18.30
N LYS A 335 -3.00 14.89 17.22
CA LYS A 335 -2.25 14.94 15.95
C LYS A 335 -3.22 14.85 14.77
N PRO A 336 -4.03 15.88 14.52
CA PRO A 336 -5.14 15.81 13.54
C PRO A 336 -4.69 15.56 12.10
N PHE A 337 -3.41 15.79 11.81
CA PHE A 337 -2.81 15.51 10.49
C PHE A 337 -2.47 14.03 10.27
N MET A 338 -2.36 13.23 11.35
CA MET A 338 -1.80 11.87 11.30
C MET A 338 -2.54 10.96 10.31
N ILE A 339 -3.85 10.83 10.47
CA ILE A 339 -4.65 9.96 9.58
C ILE A 339 -4.60 10.46 8.14
N ARG A 340 -4.66 11.77 7.92
CA ARG A 340 -4.51 12.35 6.58
C ARG A 340 -3.17 11.99 5.95
N ASN A 341 -2.08 12.07 6.68
CA ASN A 341 -0.75 11.71 6.18
C ASN A 341 -0.65 10.22 5.89
N ILE A 342 -1.23 9.34 6.73
CA ILE A 342 -1.27 7.89 6.48
C ILE A 342 -2.03 7.61 5.18
N VAL A 343 -3.20 8.22 4.97
CA VAL A 343 -3.99 8.06 3.74
C VAL A 343 -3.24 8.59 2.52
N ARG A 344 -2.56 9.74 2.62
CA ARG A 344 -1.73 10.30 1.54
C ARG A 344 -0.54 9.40 1.21
N CYS A 345 0.14 8.86 2.22
CA CYS A 345 1.22 7.90 2.03
C CYS A 345 0.71 6.61 1.38
N LEU A 346 -0.42 6.08 1.84
CA LEU A 346 -1.06 4.91 1.23
C LEU A 346 -1.40 5.17 -0.24
N TYR A 347 -1.97 6.33 -0.57
CA TYR A 347 -2.27 6.74 -1.94
C TYR A 347 -1.02 6.68 -2.84
N MET A 348 0.12 7.14 -2.34
CA MET A 348 1.40 7.08 -3.07
C MET A 348 1.91 5.64 -3.18
N CYS A 349 1.89 4.87 -2.09
CA CYS A 349 2.36 3.48 -2.05
C CYS A 349 1.57 2.56 -2.97
N GLU A 350 0.27 2.78 -3.07
CA GLU A 350 -0.64 2.02 -3.95
C GLU A 350 -0.66 2.55 -5.40
N LEU A 351 0.18 3.53 -5.75
CA LEU A 351 0.28 4.11 -7.09
C LEU A 351 -1.06 4.61 -7.66
N MET A 352 -1.92 5.11 -6.78
CA MET A 352 -3.24 5.59 -7.17
C MET A 352 -3.18 6.71 -8.22
N PRO A 353 -4.16 6.88 -9.10
CA PRO A 353 -5.43 6.14 -9.16
C PRO A 353 -5.38 4.85 -10.01
N PHE A 354 -4.23 4.27 -10.25
CA PHE A 354 -4.06 3.03 -11.01
C PHE A 354 -3.17 2.05 -10.23
N SER A 355 -3.69 1.55 -9.11
CA SER A 355 -3.06 0.49 -8.32
C SER A 355 -2.98 -0.83 -9.11
N ASP A 356 -3.95 -1.04 -10.00
CA ASP A 356 -3.94 -2.11 -11.01
C ASP A 356 -4.36 -1.52 -12.36
N ASN A 357 -3.50 -1.65 -13.36
CA ASN A 357 -3.71 -1.10 -14.70
C ASN A 357 -4.85 -1.79 -15.49
N ASN A 358 -5.29 -2.97 -15.05
CA ASN A 358 -6.41 -3.69 -15.67
C ASN A 358 -7.78 -3.10 -15.30
N TYR A 359 -7.83 -2.19 -14.35
CA TYR A 359 -9.06 -1.60 -13.83
C TYR A 359 -9.11 -0.10 -14.11
N ASN A 360 -10.34 0.42 -14.27
CA ASN A 360 -10.58 1.83 -14.50
C ASN A 360 -10.35 2.69 -13.24
N ILE A 361 -10.43 4.03 -13.39
CA ILE A 361 -10.22 4.97 -12.28
C ILE A 361 -11.16 4.70 -11.11
N PHE A 362 -12.45 4.39 -11.37
CA PHE A 362 -13.43 4.16 -10.31
C PHE A 362 -13.21 2.84 -9.58
N ASP A 363 -12.84 1.78 -10.30
CA ASP A 363 -12.50 0.48 -9.73
C ASP A 363 -11.33 0.60 -8.74
N ASN A 364 -10.24 1.22 -9.18
CA ASN A 364 -9.08 1.45 -8.32
C ASN A 364 -9.43 2.33 -7.10
N TYR A 365 -10.29 3.35 -7.30
CA TYR A 365 -10.70 4.21 -6.20
C TYR A 365 -11.62 3.49 -5.20
N ALA A 366 -12.44 2.54 -5.65
CA ALA A 366 -13.24 1.68 -4.77
C ALA A 366 -12.34 0.82 -3.86
N TYR A 367 -11.29 0.22 -4.42
CA TYR A 367 -10.26 -0.46 -3.64
C TYR A 367 -9.60 0.49 -2.61
N PHE A 368 -9.25 1.70 -3.02
CA PHE A 368 -8.64 2.69 -2.12
C PHE A 368 -9.57 3.08 -0.97
N CYS A 369 -10.87 3.22 -1.21
CA CYS A 369 -11.88 3.45 -0.17
C CYS A 369 -11.92 2.30 0.85
N ALA A 370 -11.87 1.06 0.40
CA ALA A 370 -11.80 -0.10 1.27
C ALA A 370 -10.50 -0.14 2.09
N SER A 371 -9.38 0.25 1.48
CA SER A 371 -8.08 0.35 2.16
C SER A 371 -8.09 1.42 3.26
N VAL A 372 -8.77 2.55 3.04
CA VAL A 372 -8.93 3.58 4.09
C VAL A 372 -9.87 3.10 5.20
N ALA A 373 -10.96 2.40 4.87
CA ALA A 373 -11.83 1.77 5.86
C ALA A 373 -11.08 0.74 6.73
N LEU A 374 -10.09 0.06 6.17
CA LEU A 374 -9.22 -0.85 6.89
C LEU A 374 -8.30 -0.11 7.90
N ILE A 375 -7.84 1.10 7.57
CA ILE A 375 -7.09 1.95 8.51
C ILE A 375 -7.96 2.31 9.73
N ASP A 376 -9.22 2.70 9.51
CA ASP A 376 -10.17 2.95 10.60
C ASP A 376 -10.39 1.71 11.45
N PHE A 377 -10.50 0.54 10.81
CA PHE A 377 -10.69 -0.72 11.50
C PHE A 377 -9.49 -1.08 12.38
N PHE A 378 -8.27 -0.84 11.92
CA PHE A 378 -7.06 -1.04 12.73
C PHE A 378 -6.99 -0.08 13.91
N GLY A 379 -7.45 1.16 13.73
CA GLY A 379 -7.58 2.12 14.82
C GLY A 379 -8.55 1.63 15.89
N ALA A 380 -9.73 1.15 15.51
CA ALA A 380 -10.69 0.57 16.41
C ALA A 380 -10.17 -0.71 17.11
N ALA A 381 -9.50 -1.61 16.37
CA ALA A 381 -8.91 -2.83 16.93
C ALA A 381 -7.79 -2.52 17.94
N ALA A 382 -6.96 -1.53 17.64
CA ALA A 382 -5.91 -1.08 18.56
C ALA A 382 -6.51 -0.51 19.86
N ALA A 383 -7.55 0.33 19.75
CA ALA A 383 -8.22 0.94 20.89
C ALA A 383 -9.02 -0.07 21.73
N ALA A 384 -9.54 -1.14 21.11
CA ALA A 384 -10.23 -2.22 21.83
C ALA A 384 -9.28 -3.04 22.73
N GLY A 385 -8.00 -3.09 22.36
CA GLY A 385 -7.01 -3.92 23.07
C GLY A 385 -6.28 -3.21 24.22
N SER A 386 -6.45 -1.91 24.41
CA SER A 386 -5.76 -1.15 25.47
C SER A 386 -6.49 0.15 25.82
N ASP A 387 -6.25 0.66 27.04
CA ASP A 387 -6.66 2.02 27.46
C ASP A 387 -5.48 3.00 27.47
N ASN A 388 -4.25 2.51 27.29
CA ASN A 388 -3.06 3.34 27.24
C ASN A 388 -2.87 3.94 25.83
N PRO A 389 -2.86 5.29 25.67
CA PRO A 389 -2.72 5.93 24.36
C PRO A 389 -1.44 5.54 23.59
N ASN A 390 -0.32 5.35 24.29
CA ASN A 390 0.94 4.94 23.65
C ASN A 390 0.87 3.51 23.13
N GLU A 391 0.26 2.60 23.89
CA GLU A 391 0.06 1.22 23.47
C GLU A 391 -0.92 1.14 22.28
N ILE A 392 -2.00 1.91 22.32
CA ILE A 392 -2.94 2.03 21.19
C ILE A 392 -2.20 2.50 19.94
N PHE A 393 -1.33 3.49 20.06
CA PHE A 393 -0.54 3.98 18.92
C PHE A 393 0.40 2.90 18.37
N GLU A 394 1.13 2.17 19.21
CA GLU A 394 2.04 1.11 18.78
C GLU A 394 1.29 -0.09 18.16
N ARG A 395 0.15 -0.47 18.71
CA ARG A 395 -0.73 -1.49 18.12
C ARG A 395 -1.26 -1.06 16.76
N PHE A 396 -1.70 0.18 16.64
CA PHE A 396 -2.17 0.76 15.38
C PHE A 396 -1.05 0.80 14.33
N LYS A 397 0.14 1.31 14.69
CA LYS A 397 1.32 1.30 13.83
C LYS A 397 1.64 -0.10 13.32
N THR A 398 1.67 -1.07 14.24
CA THR A 398 1.95 -2.47 13.91
C THR A 398 0.92 -3.02 12.92
N ALA A 399 -0.37 -2.79 13.16
CA ALA A 399 -1.43 -3.26 12.28
C ALA A 399 -1.34 -2.65 10.87
N VAL A 400 -1.15 -1.33 10.77
CA VAL A 400 -1.03 -0.63 9.50
C VAL A 400 0.20 -1.09 8.71
N CYS A 401 1.36 -1.21 9.35
CA CYS A 401 2.58 -1.64 8.68
C CYS A 401 2.49 -3.09 8.18
N LEU A 402 1.97 -4.02 9.00
CA LEU A 402 1.80 -5.42 8.60
C LEU A 402 0.78 -5.57 7.47
N ALA A 403 -0.36 -4.88 7.58
CA ALA A 403 -1.38 -4.93 6.52
C ALA A 403 -0.90 -4.29 5.22
N SER A 404 -0.19 -3.17 5.29
CA SER A 404 0.41 -2.55 4.09
C SER A 404 1.37 -3.52 3.38
N HIS A 405 2.16 -4.29 4.14
CA HIS A 405 3.02 -5.32 3.57
C HIS A 405 2.22 -6.41 2.85
N LEU A 406 1.15 -6.92 3.47
CA LEU A 406 0.33 -7.99 2.92
C LEU A 406 -0.48 -7.55 1.70
N LEU A 407 -1.07 -6.35 1.75
CA LEU A 407 -1.92 -5.83 0.68
C LEU A 407 -1.13 -5.46 -0.57
N CYS A 408 0.04 -4.86 -0.44
CA CYS A 408 0.89 -4.50 -1.58
C CYS A 408 1.32 -5.72 -2.41
N HIS A 409 1.30 -6.92 -1.85
CA HIS A 409 1.70 -8.16 -2.53
C HIS A 409 0.53 -9.04 -3.02
N ASN A 410 -0.73 -8.62 -2.83
CA ASN A 410 -1.89 -9.35 -3.33
C ASN A 410 -2.28 -8.85 -4.74
N PRO A 411 -2.09 -9.67 -5.82
CA PRO A 411 -2.42 -9.28 -7.18
C PRO A 411 -3.92 -9.06 -7.42
N ASP A 412 -4.76 -9.80 -6.72
CA ASP A 412 -6.21 -9.78 -6.90
C ASP A 412 -6.94 -8.77 -6.00
N ARG A 413 -6.20 -7.94 -5.24
CA ARG A 413 -6.76 -7.02 -4.23
C ARG A 413 -7.86 -6.09 -4.76
N VAL A 414 -7.68 -5.54 -5.96
CA VAL A 414 -8.69 -4.67 -6.59
C VAL A 414 -9.91 -5.50 -6.98
N LYS A 415 -9.69 -6.66 -7.62
CA LYS A 415 -10.75 -7.57 -8.05
C LYS A 415 -11.63 -8.02 -6.89
N ILE A 416 -11.03 -8.44 -5.78
CA ILE A 416 -11.74 -8.94 -4.59
C ILE A 416 -12.75 -7.90 -4.09
N ILE A 417 -12.35 -6.64 -4.00
CA ILE A 417 -13.24 -5.56 -3.53
C ILE A 417 -14.35 -5.25 -4.53
N ILE A 418 -14.02 -5.20 -5.83
CA ILE A 418 -15.01 -4.92 -6.87
C ILE A 418 -16.07 -6.02 -6.92
N ASP A 419 -15.65 -7.29 -6.89
CA ASP A 419 -16.56 -8.43 -6.93
C ASP A 419 -17.49 -8.40 -5.70
N TYR A 420 -16.94 -8.17 -4.50
CA TYR A 420 -17.74 -8.03 -3.28
C TYR A 420 -18.76 -6.90 -3.39
N LEU A 421 -18.36 -5.70 -3.80
CA LEU A 421 -19.26 -4.54 -3.87
C LEU A 421 -20.35 -4.74 -4.93
N LYS A 422 -20.06 -5.43 -6.03
CA LYS A 422 -21.05 -5.78 -7.05
C LYS A 422 -22.02 -6.85 -6.54
N GLU A 423 -21.54 -7.86 -5.83
CA GLU A 423 -22.38 -8.92 -5.24
C GLU A 423 -23.43 -8.36 -4.27
N ILE A 424 -23.03 -7.41 -3.43
CA ILE A 424 -23.96 -6.76 -2.47
C ILE A 424 -24.71 -5.56 -3.05
N ASN A 425 -24.62 -5.31 -4.36
CA ASN A 425 -25.23 -4.16 -5.05
C ASN A 425 -24.81 -2.78 -4.47
N CYS A 426 -23.60 -2.66 -3.95
CA CYS A 426 -23.05 -1.46 -3.33
C CYS A 426 -21.93 -0.81 -4.17
N TYR A 427 -21.96 -0.97 -5.50
CA TYR A 427 -20.94 -0.47 -6.41
C TYR A 427 -21.36 0.84 -7.09
N SER A 428 -21.27 1.95 -6.33
CA SER A 428 -21.48 3.33 -6.82
C SER A 428 -20.78 4.33 -5.92
N ALA A 429 -20.57 5.57 -6.38
CA ALA A 429 -19.93 6.61 -5.57
C ALA A 429 -20.69 6.88 -4.26
N GLY A 430 -22.03 6.83 -4.28
CA GLY A 430 -22.84 6.97 -3.07
C GLY A 430 -22.57 5.86 -2.06
N HIS A 431 -22.45 4.60 -2.52
CA HIS A 431 -22.13 3.49 -1.64
C HIS A 431 -20.70 3.56 -1.11
N LEU A 432 -19.72 3.96 -1.95
CA LEU A 432 -18.34 4.17 -1.47
C LEU A 432 -18.27 5.30 -0.44
N ALA A 433 -19.08 6.34 -0.57
CA ALA A 433 -19.19 7.39 0.45
C ALA A 433 -19.62 6.84 1.82
N LEU A 434 -20.51 5.83 1.86
CA LEU A 434 -20.94 5.17 3.09
C LEU A 434 -19.85 4.27 3.71
N ILE A 435 -18.92 3.79 2.91
CA ILE A 435 -17.78 2.99 3.38
C ILE A 435 -16.71 3.87 4.03
N VAL A 436 -16.44 5.04 3.45
CA VAL A 436 -15.37 5.92 3.95
C VAL A 436 -15.85 6.90 5.02
N LYS A 437 -17.17 7.13 5.15
CA LYS A 437 -17.72 7.93 6.25
C LYS A 437 -17.64 7.18 7.58
#